data_61eba0067e3b9da20b07434156cf5783
#
_entry.id   61eba0067e3b9da20b07434156cf5783
#
_cell.length_a   1.000
_cell.length_b   1.000
_cell.length_c   1.000
_cell.angle_alpha   90.00
_cell.angle_beta   90.00
_cell.angle_gamma   90.00
#
_symmetry.space_group_name_H-M   'P 1'
#
loop_
_entity.id
_entity.type
_entity.pdbx_description
1 polymer ?
#
loop_
_entity_poly.entity_id
_entity_poly.type
_entity_poly.pdbx_seq_one_letter_code
_entity_poly.pdbx_strand_id
1 'polypeptide(L)'
;MKERKFKNIKVALVGNPNVGKTSILNYLVKGSLKIGNWPGVTVEKKEGHVFFQDYYITFIDLPGIYTLEETVSEDEKIALDFLLKEDYDLILNIIETPRMERDLYLTSQLLDIGKPIILVLNMIDEAKDLGIEIDVERLSELLKTKVIKTNGRTGEGIEEIFPAIVEVYEKNIKP
;
A
#
# COMPACT_ATOMS: atom_id res chain seq x y z
N MET A 1 15.93 0.56 -33.35
CA MET A 1 14.96 0.71 -32.25
C MET A 1 15.71 0.83 -30.93
N LYS A 2 15.53 1.95 -30.25
CA LYS A 2 16.01 2.05 -28.86
C LYS A 2 15.09 1.19 -28.01
N GLU A 3 15.64 0.18 -27.32
CA GLU A 3 14.91 -0.57 -26.32
C GLU A 3 14.41 0.41 -25.25
N ARG A 4 13.09 0.43 -25.02
CA ARG A 4 12.50 1.19 -23.90
C ARG A 4 12.99 0.55 -22.61
N LYS A 5 13.88 1.23 -21.91
CA LYS A 5 14.26 0.82 -20.56
C LYS A 5 13.19 1.32 -19.58
N PHE A 6 12.43 0.38 -19.00
CA PHE A 6 11.52 0.67 -17.93
C PHE A 6 12.27 0.81 -16.61
N LYS A 7 11.84 1.77 -15.79
CA LYS A 7 12.32 1.89 -14.41
C LYS A 7 11.43 1.02 -13.52
N ASN A 8 12.05 0.25 -12.63
CA ASN A 8 11.34 -0.61 -11.72
C ASN A 8 10.99 0.13 -10.41
N ILE A 9 9.73 0.01 -9.99
CA ILE A 9 9.28 0.50 -8.69
C ILE A 9 8.69 -0.68 -7.93
N LYS A 10 9.16 -0.95 -6.73
CA LYS A 10 8.66 -2.01 -5.87
C LYS A 10 7.86 -1.42 -4.72
N VAL A 11 6.61 -1.79 -4.63
CA VAL A 11 5.63 -1.25 -3.67
C VAL A 11 5.17 -2.34 -2.72
N ALA A 12 5.31 -2.10 -1.42
CA ALA A 12 4.77 -2.98 -0.39
C ALA A 12 3.37 -2.52 0.01
N LEU A 13 2.37 -3.41 -0.13
CA LEU A 13 1.02 -3.16 0.37
C LEU A 13 0.94 -3.58 1.84
N VAL A 14 0.56 -2.66 2.69
CA VAL A 14 0.51 -2.84 4.14
C VAL A 14 -0.82 -2.36 4.69
N GLY A 15 -1.38 -3.11 5.64
CA GLY A 15 -2.60 -2.72 6.33
C GLY A 15 -3.04 -3.77 7.32
N ASN A 16 -4.01 -3.41 8.15
CA ASN A 16 -4.65 -4.36 9.05
C ASN A 16 -5.40 -5.42 8.25
N PRO A 17 -5.64 -6.60 8.81
CA PRO A 17 -6.52 -7.58 8.17
C PRO A 17 -7.88 -6.98 7.84
N ASN A 18 -8.44 -7.34 6.67
CA ASN A 18 -9.79 -6.95 6.22
C ASN A 18 -9.99 -5.45 5.87
N VAL A 19 -8.93 -4.71 5.58
CA VAL A 19 -9.05 -3.31 5.12
C VAL A 19 -9.36 -3.18 3.62
N GLY A 20 -9.47 -4.31 2.90
CA GLY A 20 -9.73 -4.32 1.46
C GLY A 20 -8.47 -4.32 0.60
N LYS A 21 -7.31 -4.70 1.13
CA LYS A 21 -6.05 -4.78 0.37
C LYS A 21 -6.19 -5.65 -0.88
N THR A 22 -6.79 -6.82 -0.76
CA THR A 22 -6.98 -7.75 -1.87
C THR A 22 -7.82 -7.15 -2.99
N SER A 23 -8.92 -6.49 -2.66
CA SER A 23 -9.77 -5.83 -3.64
C SER A 23 -9.02 -4.72 -4.39
N ILE A 24 -8.27 -3.91 -3.67
CA ILE A 24 -7.47 -2.85 -4.26
C ILE A 24 -6.38 -3.44 -5.16
N LEU A 25 -5.66 -4.46 -4.67
CA LEU A 25 -4.63 -5.13 -5.47
C LEU A 25 -5.19 -5.69 -6.78
N ASN A 26 -6.35 -6.33 -6.74
CA ASN A 26 -7.00 -6.88 -7.94
C ASN A 26 -7.32 -5.80 -8.96
N TYR A 27 -7.78 -4.62 -8.53
CA TYR A 27 -8.00 -3.48 -9.42
C TYR A 27 -6.70 -2.94 -10.02
N LEU A 28 -5.65 -2.86 -9.20
CA LEU A 28 -4.35 -2.33 -9.65
C LEU A 28 -3.69 -3.21 -10.71
N VAL A 29 -3.73 -4.53 -10.52
CA VAL A 29 -2.97 -5.46 -11.36
C VAL A 29 -3.79 -6.14 -12.46
N LYS A 30 -5.10 -6.06 -12.44
CA LYS A 30 -6.03 -6.54 -13.49
C LYS A 30 -5.65 -7.89 -14.13
N GLY A 31 -5.53 -8.93 -13.29
CA GLY A 31 -5.28 -10.29 -13.78
C GLY A 31 -3.81 -10.69 -13.92
N SER A 32 -2.87 -9.81 -13.60
CA SER A 32 -1.44 -10.15 -13.58
C SER A 32 -0.95 -10.68 -12.23
N LEU A 33 -1.89 -11.05 -11.35
CA LEU A 33 -1.58 -11.53 -10.00
C LEU A 33 -0.93 -12.90 -10.03
N LYS A 34 0.24 -13.01 -9.41
CA LYS A 34 0.92 -14.28 -9.17
C LYS A 34 0.72 -14.68 -7.71
N ILE A 35 0.35 -15.92 -7.49
CA ILE A 35 0.11 -16.49 -6.17
C ILE A 35 1.13 -17.59 -5.92
N GLY A 36 1.83 -17.50 -4.79
CA GLY A 36 2.79 -18.49 -4.35
C GLY A 36 2.85 -18.52 -2.84
N ASN A 37 3.94 -19.02 -2.30
CA ASN A 37 4.19 -19.01 -0.87
C ASN A 37 5.44 -18.21 -0.55
N TRP A 38 5.46 -17.58 0.63
CA TRP A 38 6.67 -16.99 1.14
C TRP A 38 7.73 -18.09 1.36
N PRO A 39 9.03 -17.80 1.15
CA PRO A 39 10.07 -18.82 1.23
C PRO A 39 10.05 -19.61 2.55
N GLY A 40 10.03 -20.96 2.43
CA GLY A 40 10.13 -21.86 3.57
C GLY A 40 8.89 -22.01 4.43
N VAL A 41 7.77 -21.42 4.05
CA VAL A 41 6.52 -21.43 4.83
C VAL A 41 5.30 -21.66 3.95
N THR A 42 4.14 -21.91 4.57
CA THR A 42 2.87 -22.12 3.88
C THR A 42 2.04 -20.84 3.74
N VAL A 43 2.56 -19.72 4.16
CA VAL A 43 1.88 -18.42 4.07
C VAL A 43 1.84 -17.95 2.62
N GLU A 44 0.66 -17.61 2.13
CA GLU A 44 0.42 -17.19 0.76
C GLU A 44 1.08 -15.84 0.46
N LYS A 45 1.78 -15.77 -0.68
CA LYS A 45 2.37 -14.56 -1.22
C LYS A 45 1.65 -14.16 -2.50
N LYS A 46 1.13 -12.95 -2.55
CA LYS A 46 0.53 -12.36 -3.75
C LYS A 46 1.41 -11.24 -4.27
N GLU A 47 1.69 -11.29 -5.55
CA GLU A 47 2.54 -10.31 -6.24
C GLU A 47 1.92 -9.97 -7.59
N GLY A 48 1.83 -8.68 -7.89
CA GLY A 48 1.29 -8.19 -9.16
C GLY A 48 2.25 -7.24 -9.85
N HIS A 49 2.21 -7.21 -11.18
CA HIS A 49 3.08 -6.38 -12.00
C HIS A 49 2.27 -5.59 -13.01
N VAL A 50 2.59 -4.31 -13.16
CA VAL A 50 1.88 -3.40 -14.06
C VAL A 50 2.86 -2.44 -14.72
N PHE A 51 2.67 -2.21 -16.03
CA PHE A 51 3.33 -1.13 -16.73
C PHE A 51 2.46 0.14 -16.61
N PHE A 52 3.09 1.21 -16.20
CA PHE A 52 2.47 2.53 -16.14
C PHE A 52 3.48 3.58 -16.60
N GLN A 53 3.21 4.24 -17.73
CA GLN A 53 4.15 5.15 -18.37
C GLN A 53 5.49 4.44 -18.64
N ASP A 54 6.62 4.98 -18.20
CA ASP A 54 7.94 4.38 -18.35
C ASP A 54 8.36 3.53 -17.15
N TYR A 55 7.38 3.12 -16.31
CA TYR A 55 7.64 2.37 -15.09
C TYR A 55 7.05 0.97 -15.15
N TYR A 56 7.80 0.03 -14.60
CA TYR A 56 7.33 -1.32 -14.29
C TYR A 56 7.14 -1.40 -12.78
N ILE A 57 5.88 -1.46 -12.35
CA ILE A 57 5.51 -1.39 -10.94
C ILE A 57 5.20 -2.79 -10.44
N THR A 58 5.89 -3.21 -9.40
CA THR A 58 5.64 -4.49 -8.71
C THR A 58 4.96 -4.21 -7.38
N PHE A 59 3.80 -4.80 -7.19
CA PHE A 59 3.07 -4.74 -5.92
C PHE A 59 3.25 -6.04 -5.17
N ILE A 60 3.68 -5.97 -3.92
CA ILE A 60 3.80 -7.12 -3.02
C ILE A 60 2.81 -6.95 -1.89
N ASP A 61 1.84 -7.88 -1.81
CA ASP A 61 0.87 -7.89 -0.74
C ASP A 61 1.47 -8.56 0.50
N LEU A 62 1.70 -7.76 1.54
CA LEU A 62 2.17 -8.30 2.82
C LEU A 62 1.01 -8.86 3.63
N PRO A 63 1.25 -9.88 4.45
CA PRO A 63 0.22 -10.34 5.40
C PRO A 63 -0.29 -9.19 6.26
N GLY A 64 -1.58 -9.22 6.60
CA GLY A 64 -2.21 -8.18 7.42
C GLY A 64 -1.60 -8.12 8.82
N ILE A 65 -1.33 -6.91 9.30
CA ILE A 65 -0.75 -6.67 10.62
C ILE A 65 -1.45 -5.49 11.31
N TYR A 66 -1.49 -5.51 12.63
CA TYR A 66 -2.03 -4.41 13.44
C TYR A 66 -0.94 -3.51 14.01
N THR A 67 0.24 -4.05 14.23
CA THR A 67 1.36 -3.35 14.87
C THR A 67 2.70 -3.95 14.45
N LEU A 68 3.75 -3.14 14.52
CA LEU A 68 5.12 -3.58 14.30
C LEU A 68 5.84 -3.93 15.63
N GLU A 69 5.21 -3.65 16.76
CA GLU A 69 5.86 -3.82 18.08
C GLU A 69 5.95 -5.27 18.55
N GLU A 70 4.90 -6.04 18.30
CA GLU A 70 4.86 -7.45 18.69
C GLU A 70 4.41 -8.31 17.51
N THR A 71 5.18 -9.32 17.20
CA THR A 71 4.83 -10.33 16.20
C THR A 71 4.51 -11.64 16.90
N VAL A 72 3.23 -12.01 16.90
CA VAL A 72 2.74 -13.24 17.56
C VAL A 72 2.62 -14.38 16.56
N SER A 73 2.27 -14.07 15.31
CA SER A 73 2.08 -15.05 14.25
C SER A 73 3.23 -15.05 13.24
N GLU A 74 3.33 -16.15 12.51
CA GLU A 74 4.26 -16.29 11.38
C GLU A 74 3.98 -15.24 10.30
N ASP A 75 2.71 -14.96 10.02
CA ASP A 75 2.27 -13.96 9.05
C ASP A 75 2.78 -12.56 9.42
N GLU A 76 2.60 -12.16 10.66
CA GLU A 76 3.05 -10.86 11.15
C GLU A 76 4.58 -10.73 11.08
N LYS A 77 5.28 -11.80 11.41
CA LYS A 77 6.75 -11.83 11.32
C LYS A 77 7.23 -11.65 9.88
N ILE A 78 6.56 -12.29 8.91
CA ILE A 78 6.89 -12.14 7.49
C ILE A 78 6.73 -10.68 7.07
N ALA A 79 5.62 -10.04 7.43
CA ALA A 79 5.38 -8.64 7.11
C ALA A 79 6.43 -7.72 7.72
N LEU A 80 6.75 -7.91 8.99
CA LEU A 80 7.76 -7.12 9.69
C LEU A 80 9.15 -7.30 9.08
N ASP A 81 9.57 -8.55 8.85
CA ASP A 81 10.87 -8.85 8.26
C ASP A 81 11.01 -8.24 6.86
N PHE A 82 9.95 -8.30 6.05
CA PHE A 82 9.95 -7.66 4.74
C PHE A 82 10.16 -6.15 4.85
N LEU A 83 9.39 -5.48 5.69
CA LEU A 83 9.44 -4.03 5.85
C LEU A 83 10.79 -3.52 6.36
N LEU A 84 11.46 -4.29 7.21
CA LEU A 84 12.73 -3.87 7.83
C LEU A 84 13.97 -4.32 7.06
N LYS A 85 13.92 -5.43 6.32
CA LYS A 85 15.11 -6.07 5.74
C LYS A 85 15.13 -6.14 4.22
N GLU A 86 13.96 -6.16 3.57
CA GLU A 86 13.89 -6.31 2.13
C GLU A 86 14.06 -4.97 1.40
N ASP A 87 14.42 -5.07 0.14
CA ASP A 87 14.57 -3.91 -0.72
C ASP A 87 13.24 -3.59 -1.43
N TYR A 88 12.71 -2.41 -1.17
CA TYR A 88 11.50 -1.89 -1.82
C TYR A 88 11.56 -0.36 -1.80
N ASP A 89 10.74 0.27 -2.64
CA ASP A 89 10.84 1.72 -2.85
C ASP A 89 9.86 2.53 -2.01
N LEU A 90 8.63 2.02 -1.85
CA LEU A 90 7.63 2.73 -1.06
C LEU A 90 6.58 1.79 -0.47
N ILE A 91 5.85 2.30 0.51
CA ILE A 91 4.77 1.61 1.20
C ILE A 91 3.43 2.19 0.73
N LEU A 92 2.53 1.32 0.29
CA LEU A 92 1.13 1.66 0.06
C LEU A 92 0.35 1.17 1.27
N ASN A 93 0.06 2.08 2.19
CA ASN A 93 -0.64 1.75 3.44
C ASN A 93 -2.14 1.94 3.25
N ILE A 94 -2.87 0.84 3.30
CA ILE A 94 -4.31 0.82 3.11
C ILE A 94 -4.99 0.73 4.47
N ILE A 95 -5.89 1.68 4.74
CA ILE A 95 -6.67 1.71 5.97
C ILE A 95 -8.17 1.65 5.67
N GLU A 96 -8.91 1.17 6.65
CA GLU A 96 -10.36 1.16 6.67
C GLU A 96 -10.85 2.48 7.23
N THR A 97 -11.36 3.38 6.38
CA THR A 97 -11.72 4.74 6.79
C THR A 97 -12.70 4.79 7.97
N PRO A 98 -13.76 3.93 8.04
CA PRO A 98 -14.64 3.91 9.19
C PRO A 98 -13.96 3.61 10.53
N ARG A 99 -12.78 3.01 10.50
CA ARG A 99 -11.99 2.65 11.68
C ARG A 99 -10.60 3.26 11.67
N MET A 100 -10.47 4.44 11.09
CA MET A 100 -9.17 5.05 10.87
C MET A 100 -8.40 5.34 12.17
N GLU A 101 -9.07 5.62 13.27
CA GLU A 101 -8.38 5.83 14.56
C GLU A 101 -7.55 4.61 14.96
N ARG A 102 -8.12 3.43 14.80
CA ARG A 102 -7.41 2.16 15.04
C ARG A 102 -6.27 1.96 14.04
N ASP A 103 -6.56 2.15 12.75
CA ASP A 103 -5.65 1.80 11.67
C ASP A 103 -4.47 2.77 11.56
N LEU A 104 -4.64 4.03 11.95
CA LEU A 104 -3.58 5.04 11.97
C LEU A 104 -2.48 4.73 12.99
N TYR A 105 -2.73 3.86 13.95
CA TYR A 105 -1.68 3.39 14.86
C TYR A 105 -0.56 2.69 14.10
N LEU A 106 -0.90 1.76 13.20
CA LEU A 106 0.07 1.12 12.32
C LEU A 106 0.76 2.15 11.41
N THR A 107 -0.01 3.09 10.86
CA THR A 107 0.54 4.15 10.01
C THR A 107 1.63 4.94 10.74
N SER A 108 1.40 5.29 12.01
CA SER A 108 2.39 6.00 12.80
C SER A 108 3.71 5.23 12.94
N GLN A 109 3.63 3.91 13.09
CA GLN A 109 4.81 3.04 13.15
C GLN A 109 5.51 2.93 11.80
N LEU A 110 4.75 2.86 10.71
CA LEU A 110 5.30 2.81 9.36
C LEU A 110 6.07 4.07 8.99
N LEU A 111 5.63 5.22 9.49
CA LEU A 111 6.34 6.50 9.28
C LEU A 111 7.77 6.48 9.84
N ASP A 112 7.99 5.72 10.91
CA ASP A 112 9.31 5.62 11.56
C ASP A 112 10.30 4.73 10.78
N ILE A 113 9.83 3.94 9.82
CA ILE A 113 10.72 3.11 8.99
C ILE A 113 11.60 3.98 8.07
N GLY A 114 11.11 5.14 7.66
CA GLY A 114 11.88 6.07 6.81
C GLY A 114 11.69 5.85 5.31
N LYS A 115 10.87 4.90 4.90
CA LYS A 115 10.47 4.73 3.50
C LYS A 115 9.31 5.67 3.15
N PRO A 116 9.21 6.13 1.89
CA PRO A 116 8.04 6.89 1.47
C PRO A 116 6.75 6.11 1.64
N ILE A 117 5.68 6.80 2.01
CA ILE A 117 4.37 6.19 2.24
C ILE A 117 3.31 6.92 1.41
N ILE A 118 2.38 6.14 0.85
CA ILE A 118 1.11 6.65 0.33
C ILE A 118 0.02 6.05 1.22
N LEU A 119 -0.80 6.91 1.81
CA LEU A 119 -1.93 6.48 2.63
C LEU A 119 -3.19 6.36 1.77
N VAL A 120 -3.78 5.19 1.75
CA VAL A 120 -5.01 4.91 1.02
C VAL A 120 -6.16 4.76 2.01
N LEU A 121 -7.12 5.71 1.93
CA LEU A 121 -8.34 5.71 2.73
C LEU A 121 -9.40 4.90 1.98
N ASN A 122 -9.46 3.60 2.27
CA ASN A 122 -10.43 2.71 1.62
C ASN A 122 -11.80 2.76 2.32
N MET A 123 -12.81 2.22 1.66
CA MET A 123 -14.18 2.19 2.18
C MET A 123 -14.73 3.61 2.44
N ILE A 124 -14.41 4.53 1.55
CA ILE A 124 -14.78 5.95 1.73
C ILE A 124 -16.30 6.17 1.70
N ASP A 125 -17.01 5.35 0.94
CA ASP A 125 -18.47 5.38 0.86
C ASP A 125 -19.11 4.97 2.21
N GLU A 126 -18.59 3.93 2.85
CA GLU A 126 -19.06 3.49 4.18
C GLU A 126 -18.81 4.57 5.23
N ALA A 127 -17.66 5.22 5.18
CA ALA A 127 -17.34 6.35 6.05
C ALA A 127 -18.33 7.50 5.86
N LYS A 128 -18.66 7.83 4.63
CA LYS A 128 -19.63 8.87 4.29
C LYS A 128 -21.02 8.54 4.83
N ASP A 129 -21.45 7.28 4.70
CA ASP A 129 -22.74 6.82 5.23
C ASP A 129 -22.80 6.91 6.76
N LEU A 130 -21.66 6.81 7.43
CA LEU A 130 -21.54 6.99 8.88
C LEU A 130 -21.38 8.46 9.31
N GLY A 131 -21.41 9.39 8.37
CA GLY A 131 -21.23 10.82 8.65
C GLY A 131 -19.78 11.22 8.90
N ILE A 132 -18.83 10.39 8.51
CA ILE A 132 -17.39 10.67 8.67
C ILE A 132 -16.90 11.46 7.46
N GLU A 133 -16.46 12.68 7.70
CA GLU A 133 -15.81 13.51 6.69
C GLU A 133 -14.32 13.64 7.01
N ILE A 134 -13.48 13.47 6.00
CA ILE A 134 -12.03 13.53 6.16
C ILE A 134 -11.49 14.70 5.35
N ASP A 135 -10.79 15.59 6.02
CA ASP A 135 -10.01 16.63 5.37
C ASP A 135 -8.68 16.01 4.91
N VAL A 136 -8.66 15.55 3.65
CA VAL A 136 -7.51 14.86 3.06
C VAL A 136 -6.29 15.75 2.99
N GLU A 137 -6.46 17.03 2.66
CA GLU A 137 -5.34 17.98 2.57
C GLU A 137 -4.69 18.18 3.93
N ARG A 138 -5.50 18.35 4.96
CA ARG A 138 -5.03 18.52 6.34
C ARG A 138 -4.30 17.25 6.83
N LEU A 139 -4.89 16.08 6.56
CA LEU A 139 -4.28 14.80 6.93
C LEU A 139 -2.94 14.61 6.21
N SER A 140 -2.87 14.93 4.93
CA SER A 140 -1.65 14.85 4.13
C SER A 140 -0.55 15.76 4.69
N GLU A 141 -0.91 16.97 5.08
CA GLU A 141 0.04 17.92 5.70
C GLU A 141 0.57 17.41 7.04
N LEU A 142 -0.33 16.92 7.90
CA LEU A 142 0.02 16.42 9.23
C LEU A 142 0.93 15.19 9.18
N LEU A 143 0.65 14.25 8.27
CA LEU A 143 1.42 13.03 8.12
C LEU A 143 2.61 13.19 7.18
N LYS A 144 2.66 14.28 6.42
CA LYS A 144 3.67 14.52 5.37
C LYS A 144 3.70 13.38 4.36
N THR A 145 2.53 12.87 4.00
CA THR A 145 2.36 11.78 3.04
C THR A 145 1.26 12.11 2.04
N LYS A 146 1.32 11.47 0.88
CA LYS A 146 0.23 11.52 -0.10
C LYS A 146 -0.95 10.71 0.46
N VAL A 147 -2.17 11.26 0.35
CA VAL A 147 -3.40 10.61 0.83
C VAL A 147 -4.40 10.48 -0.31
N ILE A 148 -4.94 9.29 -0.52
CA ILE A 148 -5.89 8.98 -1.59
C ILE A 148 -7.13 8.32 -1.01
N LYS A 149 -8.31 8.79 -1.42
CA LYS A 149 -9.59 8.17 -1.07
C LYS A 149 -9.96 7.11 -2.12
N THR A 150 -10.35 5.93 -1.65
CA THR A 150 -10.73 4.82 -2.54
C THR A 150 -11.99 4.10 -2.09
N ASN A 151 -12.59 3.39 -3.06
CA ASN A 151 -13.60 2.38 -2.81
C ASN A 151 -13.18 1.10 -3.54
N GLY A 152 -12.68 0.11 -2.80
CA GLY A 152 -12.19 -1.14 -3.37
C GLY A 152 -13.28 -2.01 -4.01
N ARG A 153 -14.57 -1.74 -3.71
CA ARG A 153 -15.69 -2.48 -4.30
C ARG A 153 -16.05 -1.98 -5.70
N THR A 154 -15.96 -0.66 -5.92
CA THR A 154 -16.31 -0.02 -7.20
C THR A 154 -15.10 0.36 -8.04
N GLY A 155 -13.94 0.42 -7.45
CA GLY A 155 -12.71 0.89 -8.10
C GLY A 155 -12.51 2.41 -8.04
N GLU A 156 -13.45 3.15 -7.43
CA GLU A 156 -13.34 4.61 -7.34
C GLU A 156 -12.05 5.04 -6.64
N GLY A 157 -11.33 5.98 -7.26
CA GLY A 157 -10.10 6.56 -6.71
C GLY A 157 -8.85 5.70 -6.89
N ILE A 158 -8.97 4.43 -7.24
CA ILE A 158 -7.80 3.53 -7.38
C ILE A 158 -6.88 3.98 -8.51
N GLU A 159 -7.43 4.56 -9.58
CA GLU A 159 -6.64 5.09 -10.69
C GLU A 159 -5.64 6.18 -10.27
N GLU A 160 -5.94 6.91 -9.21
CA GLU A 160 -5.06 7.96 -8.68
C GLU A 160 -3.79 7.41 -8.01
N ILE A 161 -3.79 6.10 -7.68
CA ILE A 161 -2.65 5.45 -7.01
C ILE A 161 -1.42 5.44 -7.92
N PHE A 162 -1.58 5.14 -9.22
CA PHE A 162 -0.45 5.07 -10.15
C PHE A 162 0.31 6.39 -10.29
N PRO A 163 -0.36 7.53 -10.60
CA PRO A 163 0.34 8.81 -10.64
C PRO A 163 0.98 9.18 -9.30
N ALA A 164 0.33 8.84 -8.19
CA ALA A 164 0.87 9.10 -6.86
C ALA A 164 2.15 8.31 -6.59
N ILE A 165 2.20 7.04 -7.00
CA ILE A 165 3.40 6.20 -6.88
C ILE A 165 4.57 6.83 -7.64
N VAL A 166 4.34 7.23 -8.89
CA VAL A 166 5.37 7.85 -9.73
C VAL A 166 5.85 9.17 -9.12
N GLU A 167 4.93 10.01 -8.68
CA GLU A 167 5.26 11.29 -8.04
C GLU A 167 6.11 11.10 -6.78
N VAL A 168 5.70 10.21 -5.90
CA VAL A 168 6.43 9.92 -4.66
C VAL A 168 7.79 9.29 -4.95
N TYR A 169 7.85 8.35 -5.87
CA TYR A 169 9.11 7.73 -6.29
C TYR A 169 10.09 8.77 -6.83
N GLU A 170 9.67 9.62 -7.75
CA GLU A 170 10.55 10.63 -8.37
C GLU A 170 11.06 11.65 -7.37
N LYS A 171 10.27 12.04 -6.38
CA LYS A 171 10.70 12.96 -5.32
C LYS A 171 11.80 12.37 -4.44
N ASN A 172 11.82 11.05 -4.26
CA ASN A 172 12.75 10.37 -3.35
C ASN A 172 14.04 9.90 -4.02
N ILE A 173 14.12 9.87 -5.34
CA ILE A 173 15.35 9.53 -6.07
C ILE A 173 16.18 10.76 -6.47
N LYS A 174 15.66 11.96 -6.31
CA LYS A 174 16.42 13.19 -6.58
C LYS A 174 17.37 13.47 -5.41
N PRO A 175 18.65 13.66 -5.69
CA PRO A 175 19.62 14.04 -4.66
C PRO A 175 19.29 15.39 -4.03
#